data_522f874685ed96bcc99919be0614bcfa
#
_entry.id   522f874685ed96bcc99919be0614bcfa
#
_cell.length_a   1.000
_cell.length_b   1.000
_cell.length_c   1.000
_cell.angle_alpha   90.00
_cell.angle_beta   90.00
_cell.angle_gamma   90.00
#
_symmetry.space_group_name_H-M   'P 1'
#
loop_
_entity.id
_entity.type
_entity.pdbx_description
1 polymer ?
#
loop_
_entity_poly.entity_id
_entity_poly.type
_entity_poly.pdbx_seq_one_letter_code
_entity_poly.pdbx_strand_id
1 'polypeptide(L)'
;YTIKTADQAELKMVLDEAQAQKVQAAGGTTTYSWQVGDLEVSTSDSYTIETKYKFSMVQVKCFITNTVDGAEWTKQFFINVKNSVPGAIDYTPTVIVTNTGTEEYTVGHPAGKLEATVVRDANTPGDGLLRYQWYSKAEGAAKWTAISKDGTASVYYPLTNEVGTTSYCCVARVFYAKAKVPTTVPEDACATITVKAREWAKETGITGSGTQDDPYTLSCLAGFEAVRDEVNAGIPLKGVYFKMTADVTLPADWEPMGGIKDPTYVGSDMNRADMGRQMNPFSATLDGDGHTLTIAKGGKPLLKYTRDA
;
A
#
# COMPACT_ATOMS: atom_id res chain seq x y z
N TYR A 1 -0.03 23.91 21.12
CA TYR A 1 0.07 25.37 20.92
C TYR A 1 -1.00 25.83 19.91
N THR A 2 -1.67 26.94 20.15
CA THR A 2 -2.73 27.47 19.26
C THR A 2 -2.33 28.86 18.79
N ILE A 3 -2.27 29.06 17.48
CA ILE A 3 -2.03 30.36 16.85
C ILE A 3 -3.33 30.87 16.21
N LYS A 4 -3.50 32.18 16.22
CA LYS A 4 -4.61 32.88 15.54
C LYS A 4 -4.14 33.37 14.16
N THR A 5 -5.06 33.60 13.26
CA THR A 5 -4.81 33.90 11.83
C THR A 5 -3.85 35.03 11.55
N ALA A 6 -3.89 36.06 12.42
CA ALA A 6 -3.11 37.29 12.23
C ALA A 6 -1.75 37.20 12.89
N ASP A 7 -1.51 36.16 13.69
CA ASP A 7 -0.31 36.06 14.50
C ASP A 7 0.70 35.13 13.76
N GLN A 8 1.79 35.70 13.34
CA GLN A 8 2.98 34.93 13.01
C GLN A 8 3.60 34.49 14.34
N ALA A 9 3.48 33.20 14.68
CA ALA A 9 4.10 32.69 15.89
C ALA A 9 5.53 32.27 15.59
N GLU A 10 6.48 32.92 16.25
CA GLU A 10 7.85 32.49 16.25
C GLU A 10 8.05 31.36 17.26
N LEU A 11 8.60 30.23 16.79
CA LEU A 11 9.12 29.17 17.62
C LEU A 11 10.62 29.35 17.74
N LYS A 12 11.12 29.41 18.95
CA LYS A 12 12.55 29.55 19.23
C LYS A 12 13.04 28.39 20.08
N MET A 13 14.15 27.80 19.68
CA MET A 13 14.84 26.83 20.53
C MET A 13 15.74 27.59 21.50
N VAL A 14 15.48 27.40 22.79
CA VAL A 14 16.33 27.91 23.85
C VAL A 14 17.17 26.76 24.34
N LEU A 15 18.47 26.81 24.05
CA LEU A 15 19.43 25.84 24.57
C LEU A 15 19.69 26.11 26.06
N ASP A 16 19.92 25.04 26.81
CA ASP A 16 20.52 25.17 28.13
C ASP A 16 21.91 25.84 27.99
N GLU A 17 22.08 26.96 28.65
CA GLU A 17 23.28 27.81 28.51
C GLU A 17 24.55 27.04 28.90
N ALA A 18 24.48 26.20 29.93
CA ALA A 18 25.62 25.41 30.38
C ALA A 18 26.01 24.34 29.34
N GLN A 19 25.02 23.76 28.64
CA GLN A 19 25.30 22.81 27.54
C GLN A 19 25.85 23.52 26.31
N ALA A 20 25.29 24.67 25.94
CA ALA A 20 25.81 25.46 24.81
C ALA A 20 27.28 25.88 25.03
N GLN A 21 27.61 26.33 26.23
CA GLN A 21 28.97 26.68 26.62
C GLN A 21 29.92 25.48 26.55
N LYS A 22 29.50 24.31 26.94
CA LYS A 22 30.32 23.07 26.83
C LYS A 22 30.65 22.72 25.38
N VAL A 23 29.66 22.79 24.48
CA VAL A 23 29.88 22.54 23.05
C VAL A 23 30.85 23.55 22.48
N GLN A 24 30.67 24.84 22.79
CA GLN A 24 31.54 25.92 22.32
C GLN A 24 32.98 25.80 22.88
N ALA A 25 33.11 25.49 24.16
CA ALA A 25 34.45 25.31 24.80
C ALA A 25 35.22 24.12 24.21
N ALA A 26 34.51 23.13 23.71
CA ALA A 26 35.07 21.98 22.98
C ALA A 26 35.32 22.27 21.49
N GLY A 27 35.18 23.52 21.02
CA GLY A 27 35.32 23.87 19.60
C GLY A 27 34.23 23.31 18.69
N GLY A 28 33.11 22.87 19.29
CA GLY A 28 32.01 22.29 18.55
C GLY A 28 31.02 23.31 18.00
N THR A 29 30.11 22.82 17.17
CA THR A 29 29.04 23.60 16.52
C THR A 29 27.68 23.06 16.87
N THR A 30 26.66 23.92 16.87
CA THR A 30 25.25 23.55 16.99
C THR A 30 24.50 23.98 15.75
N THR A 31 23.77 23.08 15.15
CA THR A 31 22.93 23.35 13.98
C THR A 31 21.47 22.99 14.26
N TYR A 32 20.58 23.58 13.53
CA TYR A 32 19.13 23.41 13.64
C TYR A 32 18.56 23.01 12.29
N SER A 33 17.51 22.18 12.31
CA SER A 33 16.69 21.89 11.15
C SER A 33 15.23 21.86 11.60
N TRP A 34 14.44 22.82 11.14
CA TRP A 34 13.00 22.86 11.38
C TRP A 34 12.28 22.22 10.21
N GLN A 35 11.34 21.34 10.51
CA GLN A 35 10.59 20.62 9.51
C GLN A 35 9.08 20.72 9.76
N VAL A 36 8.33 20.90 8.68
CA VAL A 36 6.87 20.80 8.65
C VAL A 36 6.52 19.64 7.72
N GLY A 37 6.04 18.54 8.28
CA GLY A 37 6.04 17.26 7.58
C GLY A 37 7.47 16.78 7.35
N ASP A 38 7.84 16.55 6.10
CA ASP A 38 9.21 16.15 5.70
C ASP A 38 9.96 17.28 4.97
N LEU A 39 9.38 18.49 4.93
CA LEU A 39 9.99 19.65 4.32
C LEU A 39 10.77 20.45 5.36
N GLU A 40 12.09 20.64 5.14
CA GLU A 40 12.88 21.58 5.90
C GLU A 40 12.47 23.01 5.56
N VAL A 41 12.12 23.77 6.61
CA VAL A 41 11.55 25.12 6.47
C VAL A 41 12.46 26.20 7.05
N SER A 42 13.42 25.84 7.91
CA SER A 42 14.41 26.75 8.49
C SER A 42 15.59 25.96 9.05
N THR A 43 16.80 26.58 9.01
CA THR A 43 18.03 26.11 9.66
C THR A 43 18.49 27.07 10.77
N SER A 44 17.70 28.09 11.08
CA SER A 44 18.00 29.05 12.15
C SER A 44 17.62 28.49 13.53
N ASP A 45 18.04 29.15 14.60
CA ASP A 45 17.63 28.81 15.98
C ASP A 45 16.13 29.05 16.23
N SER A 46 15.47 29.71 15.28
CA SER A 46 14.03 30.00 15.31
C SER A 46 13.35 29.72 13.97
N TYR A 47 12.05 29.52 14.03
CA TYR A 47 11.18 29.35 12.88
C TYR A 47 9.85 30.10 13.12
N THR A 48 9.49 30.97 12.20
CA THR A 48 8.20 31.62 12.18
C THR A 48 7.20 30.77 11.39
N ILE A 49 6.15 30.31 12.06
CA ILE A 49 5.11 29.51 11.42
C ILE A 49 4.39 30.35 10.38
N GLU A 50 4.48 29.96 9.13
CA GLU A 50 3.84 30.67 8.05
C GLU A 50 2.32 30.47 8.07
N THR A 51 1.57 31.55 7.86
CA THR A 51 0.10 31.55 7.82
C THR A 51 -0.46 30.75 6.64
N LYS A 52 0.37 30.41 5.64
CA LYS A 52 -0.02 29.51 4.54
C LYS A 52 -0.37 28.09 5.03
N TYR A 53 0.19 27.66 6.16
CA TYR A 53 -0.20 26.41 6.81
C TYR A 53 -1.52 26.57 7.55
N LYS A 54 -2.60 26.83 6.82
CA LYS A 54 -3.96 26.98 7.36
C LYS A 54 -4.58 25.65 7.81
N PHE A 55 -3.79 24.79 8.42
CA PHE A 55 -4.28 23.50 8.92
C PHE A 55 -4.92 23.66 10.30
N SER A 56 -5.90 22.82 10.59
CA SER A 56 -6.45 22.76 11.94
C SER A 56 -5.38 22.29 12.95
N MET A 57 -4.40 21.53 12.51
CA MET A 57 -3.23 21.12 13.30
C MET A 57 -2.06 20.80 12.38
N VAL A 58 -0.88 21.29 12.71
CA VAL A 58 0.38 20.94 12.06
C VAL A 58 1.40 20.54 13.11
N GLN A 59 2.18 19.51 12.84
CA GLN A 59 3.33 19.16 13.67
C GLN A 59 4.57 19.84 13.08
N VAL A 60 5.20 20.67 13.90
CA VAL A 60 6.50 21.26 13.60
C VAL A 60 7.55 20.48 14.37
N LYS A 61 8.57 19.99 13.69
CA LYS A 61 9.72 19.28 14.28
C LYS A 61 10.92 20.22 14.26
N CYS A 62 11.78 20.15 15.27
CA CYS A 62 13.09 20.77 15.27
C CYS A 62 14.13 19.71 15.64
N PHE A 63 15.13 19.57 14.80
CA PHE A 63 16.30 18.74 15.07
C PHE A 63 17.45 19.68 15.47
N ILE A 64 18.08 19.41 16.61
CA ILE A 64 19.26 20.10 17.08
C ILE A 64 20.42 19.12 17.00
N THR A 65 21.43 19.45 16.25
CA THR A 65 22.64 18.62 16.10
C THR A 65 23.83 19.36 16.66
N ASN A 66 24.51 18.79 17.64
CA ASN A 66 25.80 19.25 18.14
C ASN A 66 26.89 18.37 17.52
N THR A 67 27.92 19.01 17.00
CA THR A 67 29.11 18.36 16.42
C THR A 67 30.34 18.79 17.21
N VAL A 68 31.11 17.83 17.75
CA VAL A 68 32.39 18.05 18.45
C VAL A 68 33.35 16.99 17.96
N ASP A 69 34.51 17.39 17.48
CA ASP A 69 35.57 16.48 16.96
C ASP A 69 35.05 15.46 15.92
N GLY A 70 34.10 15.89 15.08
CA GLY A 70 33.47 15.04 14.05
C GLY A 70 32.40 14.06 14.56
N ALA A 71 32.17 13.99 15.86
CA ALA A 71 31.09 13.23 16.44
C ALA A 71 29.80 14.08 16.52
N GLU A 72 28.66 13.50 16.12
CA GLU A 72 27.38 14.18 16.07
C GLU A 72 26.37 13.59 17.06
N TRP A 73 25.64 14.45 17.73
CA TRP A 73 24.50 14.10 18.58
C TRP A 73 23.30 14.92 18.18
N THR A 74 22.26 14.25 17.71
CA THR A 74 21.00 14.89 17.29
C THR A 74 19.90 14.61 18.28
N LYS A 75 19.16 15.65 18.66
CA LYS A 75 17.93 15.54 19.44
C LYS A 75 16.78 16.16 18.69
N GLN A 76 15.66 15.43 18.65
CA GLN A 76 14.42 15.88 18.03
C GLN A 76 13.45 16.42 19.09
N PHE A 77 12.86 17.55 18.77
CA PHE A 77 11.70 18.13 19.48
C PHE A 77 10.55 18.29 18.50
N PHE A 78 9.32 18.25 19.01
CA PHE A 78 8.15 18.53 18.19
C PHE A 78 7.10 19.31 18.96
N ILE A 79 6.36 20.14 18.23
CA ILE A 79 5.24 20.93 18.73
C ILE A 79 4.06 20.70 17.79
N ASN A 80 2.91 20.35 18.36
CA ASN A 80 1.65 20.38 17.63
C ASN A 80 1.07 21.79 17.70
N VAL A 81 0.97 22.42 16.53
CA VAL A 81 0.43 23.78 16.41
C VAL A 81 -0.98 23.67 15.84
N LYS A 82 -1.95 24.10 16.61
CA LYS A 82 -3.33 24.23 16.17
C LYS A 82 -3.55 25.64 15.63
N ASN A 83 -3.94 25.73 14.36
CA ASN A 83 -4.40 26.99 13.79
C ASN A 83 -5.88 27.17 14.11
N SER A 84 -6.26 28.27 14.80
CA SER A 84 -7.64 28.59 15.14
C SER A 84 -8.43 29.24 14.01
N VAL A 85 -7.80 29.41 12.84
CA VAL A 85 -8.45 30.03 11.69
C VAL A 85 -9.36 29.01 11.02
N PRO A 86 -10.65 29.29 10.94
CA PRO A 86 -11.56 28.59 10.08
C PRO A 86 -11.33 29.07 8.63
N GLY A 87 -10.34 28.54 7.98
CA GLY A 87 -10.07 28.82 6.57
C GLY A 87 -9.78 27.50 5.87
N ALA A 88 -10.68 27.11 4.98
CA ALA A 88 -10.40 26.01 4.06
C ALA A 88 -9.12 26.36 3.31
N ILE A 89 -8.12 25.45 3.35
CA ILE A 89 -7.03 25.52 2.40
C ILE A 89 -7.61 24.98 1.12
N ASP A 90 -7.62 25.83 0.13
CA ASP A 90 -7.94 25.48 -1.23
C ASP A 90 -6.64 24.95 -1.88
N TYR A 91 -6.16 23.83 -1.35
CA TYR A 91 -4.99 23.13 -1.90
C TYR A 91 -5.42 21.77 -2.39
N THR A 92 -5.33 21.58 -3.69
CA THR A 92 -5.51 20.28 -4.33
C THR A 92 -4.15 19.75 -4.74
N PRO A 93 -3.65 18.69 -4.06
CA PRO A 93 -2.38 18.08 -4.43
C PRO A 93 -2.43 17.53 -5.86
N THR A 94 -1.39 17.78 -6.65
CA THR A 94 -1.15 17.06 -7.89
C THR A 94 -0.55 15.70 -7.56
N VAL A 95 -1.15 14.62 -8.07
CA VAL A 95 -0.73 13.25 -7.83
C VAL A 95 -0.22 12.64 -9.12
N ILE A 96 0.93 11.99 -9.07
CA ILE A 96 1.46 11.13 -10.12
C ILE A 96 1.24 9.68 -9.70
N VAL A 97 0.67 8.88 -10.58
CA VAL A 97 0.53 7.43 -10.38
C VAL A 97 1.61 6.71 -11.15
N THR A 98 2.41 5.90 -10.45
CA THR A 98 3.47 5.07 -11.03
C THR A 98 3.07 3.60 -10.91
N ASN A 99 3.09 2.87 -12.01
CA ASN A 99 3.00 1.42 -12.02
C ASN A 99 4.40 0.82 -11.86
N THR A 100 4.63 0.06 -10.79
CA THR A 100 5.92 -0.60 -10.53
C THR A 100 5.99 -2.03 -11.08
N GLY A 101 4.91 -2.53 -11.66
CA GLY A 101 4.83 -3.84 -12.32
C GLY A 101 4.73 -3.72 -13.83
N THR A 102 4.10 -4.70 -14.43
CA THR A 102 3.75 -4.72 -15.85
C THR A 102 2.38 -4.07 -16.08
N GLU A 103 2.05 -3.80 -17.33
CA GLU A 103 0.72 -3.32 -17.73
C GLU A 103 -0.22 -4.48 -18.04
N GLU A 104 0.30 -5.68 -18.29
CA GLU A 104 -0.47 -6.86 -18.62
C GLU A 104 -0.27 -7.98 -17.58
N TYR A 105 -1.36 -8.62 -17.22
CA TYR A 105 -1.42 -9.75 -16.30
C TYR A 105 -2.39 -10.81 -16.85
N THR A 106 -2.25 -12.03 -16.33
CA THR A 106 -3.23 -13.10 -16.52
C THR A 106 -4.12 -13.20 -15.29
N VAL A 107 -5.36 -13.59 -15.43
CA VAL A 107 -6.31 -13.78 -14.32
C VAL A 107 -5.67 -14.53 -13.15
N GLY A 108 -5.75 -13.93 -11.95
CA GLY A 108 -5.21 -14.48 -10.70
C GLY A 108 -3.72 -14.28 -10.47
N HIS A 109 -2.97 -13.73 -11.44
CA HIS A 109 -1.56 -13.38 -11.23
C HIS A 109 -1.46 -12.06 -10.42
N PRO A 110 -0.63 -12.00 -9.37
CA PRO A 110 -0.55 -10.79 -8.54
C PRO A 110 -0.01 -9.60 -9.34
N ALA A 111 -0.75 -8.51 -9.33
CA ALA A 111 -0.29 -7.26 -9.94
C ALA A 111 0.81 -6.60 -9.11
N GLY A 112 1.68 -5.87 -9.79
CA GLY A 112 2.58 -4.92 -9.15
C GLY A 112 1.81 -3.80 -8.44
N LYS A 113 2.47 -3.09 -7.54
CA LYS A 113 1.85 -1.97 -6.85
C LYS A 113 1.73 -0.75 -7.75
N LEU A 114 0.65 -0.02 -7.58
CA LEU A 114 0.51 1.35 -8.04
C LEU A 114 0.88 2.29 -6.88
N GLU A 115 1.75 3.25 -7.13
CA GLU A 115 2.18 4.25 -6.15
C GLU A 115 1.67 5.62 -6.53
N ALA A 116 0.99 6.28 -5.59
CA ALA A 116 0.55 7.66 -5.71
C ALA A 116 1.57 8.57 -5.02
N THR A 117 2.25 9.38 -5.79
CA THR A 117 3.21 10.36 -5.30
C THR A 117 2.66 11.76 -5.50
N VAL A 118 2.63 12.56 -4.42
CA VAL A 118 2.24 13.95 -4.50
C VAL A 118 3.41 14.78 -5.01
N VAL A 119 3.18 15.59 -6.04
CA VAL A 119 4.15 16.58 -6.50
C VAL A 119 4.31 17.64 -5.41
N ARG A 120 5.52 17.77 -4.88
CA ARG A 120 5.80 18.64 -3.75
C ARG A 120 6.25 20.02 -4.20
N ASP A 121 5.69 21.00 -3.55
CA ASP A 121 6.11 22.41 -3.63
C ASP A 121 6.14 23.01 -2.22
N ALA A 122 6.46 24.29 -2.11
CA ALA A 122 6.50 25.01 -0.83
C ALA A 122 5.15 25.05 -0.07
N ASN A 123 4.03 24.69 -0.71
CA ASN A 123 2.70 24.67 -0.12
C ASN A 123 2.23 23.27 0.24
N THR A 124 2.99 22.25 -0.14
CA THR A 124 2.61 20.85 0.06
C THR A 124 2.67 20.49 1.54
N PRO A 125 1.58 20.02 2.14
CA PRO A 125 1.58 19.56 3.53
C PRO A 125 2.38 18.28 3.71
N GLY A 126 2.81 18.00 4.92
CA GLY A 126 3.46 16.75 5.27
C GLY A 126 2.56 15.52 5.04
N ASP A 127 3.17 14.36 4.82
CA ASP A 127 2.47 13.11 4.44
C ASP A 127 1.39 12.69 5.45
N GLY A 128 1.60 12.95 6.74
CA GLY A 128 0.62 12.67 7.79
C GLY A 128 -0.71 13.41 7.64
N LEU A 129 -0.75 14.48 6.86
CA LEU A 129 -1.94 15.28 6.58
C LEU A 129 -2.59 14.95 5.23
N LEU A 130 -1.94 14.15 4.41
CA LEU A 130 -2.49 13.73 3.13
C LEU A 130 -3.40 12.51 3.32
N ARG A 131 -4.48 12.48 2.56
CA ARG A 131 -5.39 11.33 2.46
C ARG A 131 -5.60 11.05 0.99
N TYR A 132 -5.49 9.79 0.64
CA TYR A 132 -5.59 9.30 -0.72
C TYR A 132 -6.96 8.67 -0.96
N GLN A 133 -7.41 8.70 -2.19
CA GLN A 133 -8.54 7.93 -2.67
C GLN A 133 -8.24 7.44 -4.08
N TRP A 134 -8.21 6.14 -4.24
CA TRP A 134 -8.09 5.49 -5.53
C TRP A 134 -9.45 5.32 -6.19
N TYR A 135 -9.41 5.44 -7.49
CA TYR A 135 -10.55 5.24 -8.38
C TYR A 135 -10.15 4.27 -9.48
N SER A 136 -11.12 3.48 -9.94
CA SER A 136 -10.99 2.61 -11.10
C SER A 136 -12.04 2.94 -12.14
N LYS A 137 -11.69 2.70 -13.41
CA LYS A 137 -12.58 2.85 -14.56
C LYS A 137 -12.28 1.75 -15.56
N ALA A 138 -13.19 0.79 -15.70
CA ALA A 138 -13.08 -0.23 -16.72
C ALA A 138 -13.20 0.40 -18.10
N GLU A 139 -12.56 -0.20 -19.10
CA GLU A 139 -12.67 0.22 -20.50
C GLU A 139 -14.14 0.25 -20.94
N GLY A 140 -14.54 1.32 -21.61
CA GLY A 140 -15.94 1.56 -22.00
C GLY A 140 -16.86 2.07 -20.88
N ALA A 141 -16.43 2.08 -19.62
CA ALA A 141 -17.24 2.64 -18.54
C ALA A 141 -17.34 4.17 -18.64
N ALA A 142 -18.52 4.72 -18.38
CA ALA A 142 -18.75 6.17 -18.46
C ALA A 142 -18.19 6.95 -17.27
N LYS A 143 -17.98 6.29 -16.10
CA LYS A 143 -17.67 6.97 -14.82
C LYS A 143 -16.57 6.25 -14.06
N TRP A 144 -15.80 7.03 -13.31
CA TRP A 144 -14.88 6.54 -12.29
C TRP A 144 -15.62 6.02 -11.06
N THR A 145 -15.18 4.90 -10.53
CA THR A 145 -15.70 4.29 -9.30
C THR A 145 -14.66 4.38 -8.21
N ALA A 146 -15.05 4.89 -7.04
CA ALA A 146 -14.17 4.93 -5.88
C ALA A 146 -13.91 3.52 -5.33
N ILE A 147 -12.65 3.19 -5.11
CA ILE A 147 -12.25 1.92 -4.53
C ILE A 147 -12.42 2.00 -3.02
N SER A 148 -13.35 1.22 -2.47
CA SER A 148 -13.70 1.26 -1.04
C SER A 148 -12.74 0.46 -0.16
N LYS A 149 -12.29 -0.72 -0.62
CA LYS A 149 -11.34 -1.57 0.10
C LYS A 149 -9.92 -1.26 -0.38
N ASP A 150 -9.01 -1.00 0.55
CA ASP A 150 -7.59 -0.70 0.30
C ASP A 150 -7.32 0.53 -0.58
N GLY A 151 -8.36 1.29 -0.94
CA GLY A 151 -8.29 2.45 -1.83
C GLY A 151 -7.91 3.76 -1.16
N THR A 152 -7.46 3.78 0.11
CA THR A 152 -7.18 5.01 0.86
C THR A 152 -5.71 5.20 1.26
N ALA A 153 -4.83 4.28 0.88
CA ALA A 153 -3.39 4.40 1.07
C ALA A 153 -2.71 5.06 -0.15
N SER A 154 -1.46 5.50 -0.01
CA SER A 154 -0.66 5.97 -1.15
C SER A 154 -0.26 4.84 -2.11
N VAL A 155 -0.41 3.60 -1.69
CA VAL A 155 -0.11 2.40 -2.49
C VAL A 155 -1.39 1.59 -2.66
N TYR A 156 -1.63 1.10 -3.86
CA TYR A 156 -2.73 0.21 -4.20
C TYR A 156 -2.24 -0.99 -5.01
N TYR A 157 -2.81 -2.15 -4.76
CA TYR A 157 -2.55 -3.38 -5.50
C TYR A 157 -3.81 -3.75 -6.30
N PRO A 158 -3.80 -3.58 -7.63
CA PRO A 158 -4.94 -3.95 -8.46
C PRO A 158 -5.30 -5.42 -8.35
N LEU A 159 -6.59 -5.72 -8.37
CA LEU A 159 -7.06 -7.09 -8.53
C LEU A 159 -6.96 -7.50 -10.00
N THR A 160 -6.64 -8.76 -10.22
CA THR A 160 -6.49 -9.36 -11.56
C THR A 160 -7.45 -10.55 -11.74
N ASN A 161 -8.60 -10.49 -11.09
CA ASN A 161 -9.58 -11.58 -11.08
C ASN A 161 -10.58 -11.55 -12.25
N GLU A 162 -10.61 -10.47 -13.01
CA GLU A 162 -11.53 -10.28 -14.13
C GLU A 162 -10.76 -9.87 -15.39
N VAL A 163 -11.14 -10.43 -16.53
CA VAL A 163 -10.58 -10.10 -17.85
C VAL A 163 -11.02 -8.71 -18.27
N GLY A 164 -10.12 -7.93 -18.79
CA GLY A 164 -10.39 -6.59 -19.32
C GLY A 164 -9.31 -5.59 -18.99
N THR A 165 -9.52 -4.36 -19.48
CA THR A 165 -8.62 -3.23 -19.26
C THR A 165 -9.23 -2.28 -18.25
N THR A 166 -8.49 -1.89 -17.23
CA THR A 166 -8.94 -0.97 -16.19
C THR A 166 -7.90 0.11 -15.97
N SER A 167 -8.35 1.35 -15.98
CA SER A 167 -7.54 2.51 -15.60
C SER A 167 -7.70 2.80 -14.11
N TYR A 168 -6.60 3.16 -13.45
CA TYR A 168 -6.53 3.47 -12.03
C TYR A 168 -5.93 4.85 -11.83
N CYS A 169 -6.65 5.71 -11.13
CA CYS A 169 -6.17 7.03 -10.73
C CYS A 169 -6.23 7.19 -9.23
N CYS A 170 -5.39 8.06 -8.70
CA CYS A 170 -5.40 8.42 -7.30
C CYS A 170 -5.57 9.94 -7.15
N VAL A 171 -6.43 10.33 -6.25
CA VAL A 171 -6.61 11.73 -5.82
C VAL A 171 -6.14 11.85 -4.38
N ALA A 172 -5.35 12.87 -4.09
CA ALA A 172 -4.99 13.21 -2.72
C ALA A 172 -5.73 14.44 -2.24
N ARG A 173 -6.00 14.50 -0.94
CA ARG A 173 -6.59 15.65 -0.27
C ARG A 173 -5.91 15.89 1.06
N VAL A 174 -5.99 17.11 1.56
CA VAL A 174 -5.54 17.44 2.91
C VAL A 174 -6.63 17.06 3.92
N PHE A 175 -6.28 16.32 4.96
CA PHE A 175 -7.21 15.71 5.91
C PHE A 175 -8.18 16.71 6.56
N TYR A 176 -7.74 17.92 6.91
CA TYR A 176 -8.55 18.92 7.57
C TYR A 176 -9.09 20.01 6.62
N ALA A 177 -8.86 19.89 5.32
CA ALA A 177 -9.44 20.82 4.38
C ALA A 177 -10.96 20.58 4.29
N LYS A 178 -11.76 21.66 4.35
CA LYS A 178 -13.18 21.61 4.01
C LYS A 178 -13.44 21.34 2.52
N ALA A 179 -12.38 21.31 1.73
CA ALA A 179 -12.46 20.99 0.31
C ALA A 179 -13.08 19.60 0.13
N LYS A 180 -14.16 19.54 -0.62
CA LYS A 180 -14.71 18.29 -1.12
C LYS A 180 -13.59 17.57 -1.86
N VAL A 181 -13.56 16.23 -1.77
CA VAL A 181 -12.71 15.42 -2.65
C VAL A 181 -12.92 15.95 -4.07
N PRO A 182 -11.85 16.22 -4.83
CA PRO A 182 -12.02 16.59 -6.23
C PRO A 182 -12.94 15.57 -6.90
N THR A 183 -14.02 16.04 -7.48
CA THR A 183 -14.99 15.18 -8.19
C THR A 183 -14.49 14.82 -9.58
N THR A 184 -13.45 15.48 -10.03
CA THR A 184 -12.77 15.22 -11.31
C THR A 184 -11.47 14.47 -11.04
N VAL A 185 -11.42 13.24 -11.54
CA VAL A 185 -10.21 12.43 -11.58
C VAL A 185 -9.35 12.91 -12.74
N PRO A 186 -8.07 13.27 -12.54
CA PRO A 186 -7.19 13.69 -13.63
C PRO A 186 -6.87 12.47 -14.51
N GLU A 187 -7.39 12.44 -15.75
CA GLU A 187 -7.25 11.28 -16.64
C GLU A 187 -5.84 11.12 -17.22
N ASP A 188 -5.03 12.16 -17.21
CA ASP A 188 -3.65 12.19 -17.68
C ASP A 188 -2.61 11.62 -16.67
N ALA A 189 -3.03 11.38 -15.44
CA ALA A 189 -2.16 10.88 -14.37
C ALA A 189 -2.56 9.49 -13.87
N CYS A 190 -3.07 8.64 -14.78
CA CYS A 190 -3.59 7.31 -14.44
C CYS A 190 -2.66 6.20 -14.93
N ALA A 191 -2.67 5.06 -14.24
CA ALA A 191 -2.07 3.82 -14.72
C ALA A 191 -3.15 2.90 -15.30
N THR A 192 -2.83 2.18 -16.36
CA THR A 192 -3.75 1.22 -16.98
C THR A 192 -3.20 -0.20 -16.80
N ILE A 193 -4.09 -1.12 -16.43
CA ILE A 193 -3.79 -2.53 -16.25
C ILE A 193 -4.73 -3.34 -17.14
N THR A 194 -4.17 -4.24 -17.92
CA THR A 194 -4.92 -5.19 -18.76
C THR A 194 -4.78 -6.59 -18.17
N VAL A 195 -5.89 -7.25 -17.94
CA VAL A 195 -5.95 -8.64 -17.48
C VAL A 195 -6.44 -9.51 -18.62
N LYS A 196 -5.63 -10.49 -19.00
CA LYS A 196 -5.95 -11.48 -20.02
C LYS A 196 -6.54 -12.74 -19.39
N ALA A 197 -7.37 -13.46 -20.13
CA ALA A 197 -7.90 -14.74 -19.71
C ALA A 197 -6.73 -15.69 -19.37
N ARG A 198 -6.95 -16.55 -18.38
CA ARG A 198 -6.04 -17.66 -18.07
C ARG A 198 -6.41 -18.83 -18.95
N GLU A 199 -5.45 -19.32 -19.68
CA GLU A 199 -5.60 -20.54 -20.47
C GLU A 199 -5.09 -21.73 -19.65
N TRP A 200 -5.97 -22.68 -19.39
CA TRP A 200 -5.60 -23.96 -18.79
C TRP A 200 -5.33 -24.99 -19.87
N ALA A 201 -4.34 -25.84 -19.65
CA ALA A 201 -4.07 -26.93 -20.56
C ALA A 201 -5.30 -27.85 -20.68
N LYS A 202 -5.61 -28.33 -21.88
CA LYS A 202 -6.83 -29.08 -22.17
C LYS A 202 -7.00 -30.33 -21.30
N GLU A 203 -5.91 -30.98 -20.97
CA GLU A 203 -5.88 -32.18 -20.12
C GLU A 203 -6.31 -31.94 -18.68
N THR A 204 -6.32 -30.71 -18.21
CA THR A 204 -6.78 -30.35 -16.87
C THR A 204 -8.30 -30.45 -16.73
N GLY A 205 -9.03 -30.39 -17.84
CA GLY A 205 -10.50 -30.38 -17.86
C GLY A 205 -11.11 -29.09 -17.25
N ILE A 206 -10.26 -28.08 -16.95
CA ILE A 206 -10.74 -26.81 -16.37
C ILE A 206 -11.42 -25.99 -17.47
N THR A 207 -12.65 -25.53 -17.18
CA THR A 207 -13.44 -24.64 -18.04
C THR A 207 -13.99 -23.49 -17.21
N GLY A 208 -14.59 -22.47 -17.84
CA GLY A 208 -15.07 -21.26 -17.19
C GLY A 208 -14.10 -20.10 -17.27
N SER A 209 -14.45 -18.97 -16.67
CA SER A 209 -13.65 -17.73 -16.68
C SER A 209 -13.01 -17.39 -15.33
N GLY A 210 -13.35 -18.12 -14.27
CA GLY A 210 -12.83 -17.92 -12.92
C GLY A 210 -13.50 -16.77 -12.15
N THR A 211 -14.60 -16.22 -12.66
CA THR A 211 -15.44 -15.23 -11.97
C THR A 211 -16.42 -15.92 -11.03
N GLN A 212 -17.09 -15.16 -10.17
CA GLN A 212 -18.14 -15.71 -9.29
C GLN A 212 -19.31 -16.29 -10.07
N ASP A 213 -19.68 -15.65 -11.19
CA ASP A 213 -20.82 -16.04 -12.01
C ASP A 213 -20.46 -17.18 -13.00
N ASP A 214 -19.17 -17.33 -13.33
CA ASP A 214 -18.65 -18.37 -14.21
C ASP A 214 -17.32 -18.92 -13.64
N PRO A 215 -17.37 -19.70 -12.53
CA PRO A 215 -16.18 -20.21 -11.87
C PRO A 215 -15.45 -21.24 -12.72
N TYR A 216 -14.14 -21.36 -12.53
CA TYR A 216 -13.38 -22.46 -13.09
C TYR A 216 -13.85 -23.79 -12.52
N THR A 217 -14.16 -24.75 -13.39
CA THR A 217 -14.65 -26.08 -12.98
C THR A 217 -13.49 -27.02 -12.64
N LEU A 218 -13.64 -27.80 -11.57
CA LEU A 218 -12.68 -28.84 -11.16
C LEU A 218 -13.40 -30.18 -11.12
N SER A 219 -13.15 -31.04 -12.14
CA SER A 219 -13.80 -32.33 -12.31
C SER A 219 -12.88 -33.53 -12.16
N CYS A 220 -11.56 -33.31 -12.05
CA CYS A 220 -10.58 -34.40 -12.01
C CYS A 220 -9.29 -33.99 -11.28
N LEU A 221 -8.46 -34.99 -10.98
CA LEU A 221 -7.17 -34.78 -10.31
C LEU A 221 -6.27 -33.80 -11.06
N ALA A 222 -6.17 -33.91 -12.39
CA ALA A 222 -5.32 -33.04 -13.21
C ALA A 222 -5.67 -31.55 -13.07
N GLY A 223 -6.95 -31.23 -12.88
CA GLY A 223 -7.40 -29.85 -12.58
C GLY A 223 -6.88 -29.36 -11.23
N PHE A 224 -6.96 -30.17 -10.18
CA PHE A 224 -6.41 -29.83 -8.86
C PHE A 224 -4.89 -29.71 -8.89
N GLU A 225 -4.19 -30.56 -9.64
CA GLU A 225 -2.74 -30.49 -9.83
C GLU A 225 -2.32 -29.21 -10.53
N ALA A 226 -3.02 -28.80 -11.58
CA ALA A 226 -2.74 -27.55 -12.28
C ALA A 226 -2.91 -26.33 -11.36
N VAL A 227 -3.99 -26.29 -10.56
CA VAL A 227 -4.20 -25.21 -9.57
C VAL A 227 -3.11 -25.23 -8.49
N ARG A 228 -2.73 -26.41 -7.98
CA ARG A 228 -1.66 -26.57 -7.01
C ARG A 228 -0.34 -26.01 -7.55
N ASP A 229 0.01 -26.36 -8.77
CA ASP A 229 1.28 -25.97 -9.38
C ASP A 229 1.37 -24.46 -9.57
N GLU A 230 0.27 -23.79 -9.97
CA GLU A 230 0.20 -22.33 -10.04
C GLU A 230 0.39 -21.67 -8.66
N VAL A 231 -0.31 -22.18 -7.65
CA VAL A 231 -0.21 -21.64 -6.28
C VAL A 231 1.21 -21.83 -5.73
N ASN A 232 1.78 -23.02 -5.92
CA ASN A 232 3.12 -23.34 -5.44
C ASN A 232 4.21 -22.61 -6.24
N ALA A 233 3.95 -22.22 -7.50
CA ALA A 233 4.79 -21.30 -8.27
C ALA A 233 4.70 -19.82 -7.82
N GLY A 234 3.81 -19.50 -6.87
CA GLY A 234 3.69 -18.16 -6.30
C GLY A 234 2.54 -17.33 -6.84
N ILE A 235 1.60 -17.94 -7.55
CA ILE A 235 0.40 -17.28 -8.07
C ILE A 235 -0.76 -17.58 -7.13
N PRO A 236 -1.16 -16.65 -6.24
CA PRO A 236 -2.13 -16.92 -5.16
C PRO A 236 -3.57 -17.10 -5.67
N LEU A 237 -3.87 -16.79 -6.92
CA LEU A 237 -5.18 -16.84 -7.56
C LEU A 237 -6.24 -16.01 -6.80
N LYS A 238 -5.84 -14.85 -6.25
CA LYS A 238 -6.71 -14.01 -5.43
C LYS A 238 -7.92 -13.49 -6.21
N GLY A 239 -9.11 -13.72 -5.64
CA GLY A 239 -10.38 -13.31 -6.24
C GLY A 239 -10.85 -14.20 -7.38
N VAL A 240 -10.14 -15.31 -7.67
CA VAL A 240 -10.56 -16.34 -8.62
C VAL A 240 -11.50 -17.33 -7.92
N TYR A 241 -12.52 -17.78 -8.61
CA TYR A 241 -13.51 -18.75 -8.13
C TYR A 241 -13.32 -20.09 -8.83
N PHE A 242 -13.32 -21.16 -8.03
CA PHE A 242 -13.33 -22.54 -8.48
C PHE A 242 -14.56 -23.25 -7.95
N LYS A 243 -15.07 -24.20 -8.72
CA LYS A 243 -16.23 -25.01 -8.37
C LYS A 243 -15.97 -26.47 -8.73
N MET A 244 -16.17 -27.37 -7.78
CA MET A 244 -16.12 -28.80 -8.08
C MET A 244 -17.35 -29.21 -8.89
N THR A 245 -17.15 -30.09 -9.87
CA THR A 245 -18.22 -30.66 -10.71
C THR A 245 -18.19 -32.18 -10.73
N ALA A 246 -17.30 -32.79 -9.97
CA ALA A 246 -17.23 -34.23 -9.73
C ALA A 246 -16.49 -34.54 -8.43
N ASP A 247 -16.70 -35.73 -7.89
CA ASP A 247 -15.93 -36.26 -6.78
C ASP A 247 -14.48 -36.52 -7.23
N VAL A 248 -13.51 -36.10 -6.43
CA VAL A 248 -12.09 -36.26 -6.75
C VAL A 248 -11.34 -36.89 -5.59
N THR A 249 -10.42 -37.82 -5.92
CA THR A 249 -9.52 -38.42 -4.93
C THR A 249 -8.10 -37.90 -5.14
N LEU A 250 -7.54 -37.27 -4.10
CA LEU A 250 -6.14 -36.88 -4.06
C LEU A 250 -5.28 -38.09 -3.68
N PRO A 251 -4.14 -38.32 -4.36
CA PRO A 251 -3.26 -39.46 -4.07
C PRO A 251 -2.51 -39.29 -2.72
N ALA A 252 -1.92 -40.36 -2.23
CA ALA A 252 -1.20 -40.34 -0.95
C ALA A 252 0.06 -39.46 -0.98
N ASP A 253 0.65 -39.29 -2.13
CA ASP A 253 1.80 -38.43 -2.40
C ASP A 253 1.42 -36.99 -2.79
N TRP A 254 0.14 -36.62 -2.63
CA TRP A 254 -0.32 -35.24 -2.87
C TRP A 254 0.56 -34.21 -2.18
N GLU A 255 1.06 -33.22 -2.94
CA GLU A 255 1.72 -32.07 -2.37
C GLU A 255 0.69 -30.95 -2.11
N PRO A 256 0.54 -30.47 -0.88
CA PRO A 256 -0.47 -29.45 -0.55
C PRO A 256 -0.29 -28.15 -1.33
N MET A 257 -1.39 -27.48 -1.66
CA MET A 257 -1.36 -26.13 -2.19
C MET A 257 -0.89 -25.13 -1.13
N GLY A 258 -0.04 -24.23 -1.52
CA GLY A 258 0.55 -23.25 -0.65
C GLY A 258 1.87 -23.74 -0.05
N GLY A 259 2.91 -23.00 -0.29
CA GLY A 259 4.27 -23.33 0.12
C GLY A 259 5.01 -22.13 0.70
N ILE A 260 6.27 -22.34 1.03
CA ILE A 260 7.22 -21.29 1.36
C ILE A 260 7.99 -20.98 0.07
N LYS A 261 8.13 -19.70 -0.28
CA LYS A 261 8.83 -19.24 -1.49
C LYS A 261 10.28 -19.71 -1.55
N ASP A 262 10.95 -19.68 -0.39
CA ASP A 262 12.32 -20.13 -0.26
C ASP A 262 12.39 -21.26 0.79
N PRO A 263 12.46 -22.53 0.35
CA PRO A 263 12.52 -23.67 1.25
C PRO A 263 13.83 -23.71 2.07
N THR A 264 14.85 -22.93 1.69
CA THR A 264 16.12 -22.81 2.42
C THR A 264 16.06 -21.76 3.53
N TYR A 265 14.97 -20.99 3.59
CA TYR A 265 14.76 -19.97 4.62
C TYR A 265 14.44 -20.63 5.96
N VAL A 266 15.46 -20.74 6.79
CA VAL A 266 15.38 -21.26 8.17
C VAL A 266 15.40 -20.07 9.14
N GLY A 267 14.36 -19.24 9.09
CA GLY A 267 14.25 -18.07 9.97
C GLY A 267 13.70 -18.46 11.33
N SER A 268 14.55 -18.47 12.37
CA SER A 268 14.12 -18.53 13.77
C SER A 268 13.42 -17.24 14.25
N ASP A 269 13.55 -16.15 13.50
CA ASP A 269 13.13 -14.80 13.86
C ASP A 269 12.09 -14.20 12.91
N MET A 270 11.28 -15.05 12.26
CA MET A 270 10.20 -14.56 11.38
C MET A 270 9.16 -13.78 12.19
N ASN A 271 9.19 -12.47 12.06
CA ASN A 271 8.05 -11.68 12.47
C ASN A 271 6.85 -11.96 11.52
N ARG A 272 5.63 -11.66 11.99
CA ARG A 272 4.39 -11.93 11.24
C ARG A 272 4.36 -11.32 9.82
N ALA A 273 5.06 -10.21 9.62
CA ALA A 273 5.13 -9.52 8.34
C ALA A 273 6.03 -10.26 7.34
N ASP A 274 7.15 -10.81 7.81
CA ASP A 274 8.08 -11.56 6.97
C ASP A 274 7.51 -12.93 6.58
N MET A 275 6.81 -13.61 7.50
CA MET A 275 6.06 -14.84 7.17
C MET A 275 5.10 -14.63 6.02
N GLY A 276 4.36 -13.50 6.02
CA GLY A 276 3.43 -13.19 4.95
C GLY A 276 4.07 -12.96 3.57
N ARG A 277 5.34 -12.54 3.52
CA ARG A 277 6.09 -12.32 2.28
C ARG A 277 6.73 -13.59 1.73
N GLN A 278 6.98 -14.57 2.59
CA GLN A 278 7.65 -15.83 2.24
C GLN A 278 6.68 -16.98 1.90
N MET A 279 5.37 -16.73 2.02
CA MET A 279 4.37 -17.74 1.72
C MET A 279 3.77 -17.56 0.33
N ASN A 280 3.47 -18.69 -0.32
CA ASN A 280 2.62 -18.78 -1.50
C ASN A 280 1.23 -19.27 -1.06
N PRO A 281 0.34 -18.40 -0.57
CA PRO A 281 -0.96 -18.83 -0.07
C PRO A 281 -1.91 -19.15 -1.23
N PHE A 282 -2.80 -20.13 -1.04
CA PHE A 282 -4.01 -20.21 -1.81
C PHE A 282 -4.95 -19.09 -1.37
N SER A 283 -5.38 -18.22 -2.28
CA SER A 283 -6.25 -17.07 -2.00
C SER A 283 -7.49 -17.01 -2.88
N ALA A 284 -7.78 -18.11 -3.59
CA ALA A 284 -8.98 -18.29 -4.38
C ALA A 284 -10.14 -18.79 -3.52
N THR A 285 -11.36 -18.71 -4.04
CA THR A 285 -12.52 -19.36 -3.45
C THR A 285 -12.73 -20.73 -4.12
N LEU A 286 -12.91 -21.78 -3.32
CA LEU A 286 -13.25 -23.12 -3.79
C LEU A 286 -14.62 -23.53 -3.25
N ASP A 287 -15.58 -23.71 -4.16
CA ASP A 287 -16.90 -24.24 -3.87
C ASP A 287 -16.93 -25.75 -4.18
N GLY A 288 -17.22 -26.55 -3.17
CA GLY A 288 -17.35 -28.01 -3.32
C GLY A 288 -18.65 -28.45 -4.03
N ASP A 289 -19.67 -27.59 -4.08
CA ASP A 289 -20.97 -27.84 -4.74
C ASP A 289 -21.57 -29.21 -4.43
N GLY A 290 -21.41 -29.69 -3.19
CA GLY A 290 -21.91 -31.01 -2.75
C GLY A 290 -21.03 -32.19 -3.15
N HIS A 291 -19.96 -31.99 -3.90
CA HIS A 291 -19.01 -33.04 -4.28
C HIS A 291 -18.01 -33.36 -3.15
N THR A 292 -17.49 -34.57 -3.20
CA THR A 292 -16.57 -35.09 -2.19
C THR A 292 -15.14 -35.02 -2.69
N LEU A 293 -14.26 -34.39 -1.88
CA LEU A 293 -12.83 -34.48 -2.05
C LEU A 293 -12.25 -35.52 -1.08
N THR A 294 -11.80 -36.63 -1.59
CA THR A 294 -11.22 -37.71 -0.79
C THR A 294 -9.70 -37.60 -0.78
N ILE A 295 -9.10 -37.69 0.41
CA ILE A 295 -7.65 -37.81 0.56
C ILE A 295 -7.31 -39.29 0.78
N ALA A 296 -6.45 -39.84 -0.06
CA ALA A 296 -6.03 -41.22 0.09
C ALA A 296 -5.33 -41.46 1.45
N LYS A 297 -5.41 -42.69 1.96
CA LYS A 297 -4.84 -43.06 3.26
C LYS A 297 -3.35 -42.72 3.32
N GLY A 298 -2.95 -41.96 4.33
CA GLY A 298 -1.57 -41.46 4.52
C GLY A 298 -1.25 -40.19 3.72
N GLY A 299 -2.22 -39.65 2.97
CA GLY A 299 -2.04 -38.42 2.19
C GLY A 299 -1.98 -37.16 3.04
N LYS A 300 -1.46 -36.10 2.45
CA LYS A 300 -1.35 -34.76 3.04
C LYS A 300 -2.65 -33.95 2.80
N PRO A 301 -2.87 -32.85 3.54
CA PRO A 301 -4.07 -32.02 3.36
C PRO A 301 -4.08 -31.33 1.97
N LEU A 302 -5.26 -30.90 1.53
CA LEU A 302 -5.43 -30.16 0.27
C LEU A 302 -4.61 -28.85 0.29
N LEU A 303 -4.74 -28.11 1.36
CA LEU A 303 -4.17 -26.77 1.53
C LEU A 303 -3.20 -26.74 2.71
N LYS A 304 -2.07 -26.06 2.55
CA LYS A 304 -1.09 -25.82 3.61
C LYS A 304 -1.16 -24.39 4.15
N TYR A 305 -1.32 -23.41 3.23
CA TYR A 305 -1.47 -22.01 3.58
C TYR A 305 -2.58 -21.38 2.76
N THR A 306 -3.42 -20.60 3.44
CA THR A 306 -4.49 -19.81 2.82
C THR A 306 -4.40 -18.36 3.27
N ARG A 307 -4.84 -17.44 2.42
CA ARG A 307 -5.01 -16.04 2.76
C ARG A 307 -6.15 -15.46 1.95
N ASP A 308 -7.11 -14.81 2.62
CA ASP A 308 -8.27 -14.18 1.98
C ASP A 308 -9.08 -15.15 1.07
N ALA A 309 -9.06 -16.45 1.39
CA ALA A 309 -9.76 -17.51 0.64
C ALA A 309 -11.20 -17.65 1.10
#